data_b0251296899b028c803ab0b6340066c6
#
_entry.id   b0251296899b028c803ab0b6340066c6
#
_cell.length_a   1.000
_cell.length_b   1.000
_cell.length_c   1.000
_cell.angle_alpha   90.00
_cell.angle_beta   90.00
_cell.angle_gamma   90.00
#
_symmetry.space_group_name_H-M   'P 1'
#
loop_
_entity.id
_entity.type
_entity.pdbx_description
1 polymer ?
#
loop_
_entity_poly.entity_id
_entity_poly.type
_entity_poly.pdbx_seq_one_letter_code
_entity_poly.pdbx_strand_id
1 'polypeptide(L)'
;MNIPLRLQQIEEEIGHLSPVQKILLGTDGSVTQLLEAITGKQIVITTRVQEIISADPNIAQKLGIQAGSHVNYRVVEIKNSDSGEVLIYAISYTPIDCLPHEFCNDLLRADIPIGKIITRHKIEARREILTADVRQASGEAAEIFKMFRNEPLLFREYQIIHGGRPLIVIQEQFPYHKFLDERRIIIETPSRLHLGLIDMNGMSGRVDGGIGIALEEPRLLLEARFSGEIAVKGGDAWCRDTVISVAGRVLRQLNIHGGIEFTLRNHFRQHAGLGSGTQVALATARAICELYNRPHTPRELALLAGRGGTSGIGTGAFELGGFLIDGGHNFGPGKEKTLFSPSGASSGVRPARVIVHHDFPADWKILLVIPNLPPGASGGREQDIFSHCCPVPGEEVREICHETLMHMIPGIVEHDLDLFARAVNRIQDLGFKKVELGLQHKDMLTLLQVMREAGAACAGMSSFGPTLFAIGDWDLHQVNDAARKHMEPLGGGTTILTCARNTGASVRCMGP
;
A
#
# COMPACT_ATOMS: atom_id res chain seq x y z
N MET A 1 34.44 7.80 5.32
CA MET A 1 32.98 8.05 5.18
C MET A 1 32.20 7.41 6.35
N ASN A 2 31.14 8.05 6.86
CA ASN A 2 30.23 7.42 7.84
C ASN A 2 29.17 6.60 7.07
N ILE A 3 29.41 5.30 6.92
CA ILE A 3 28.55 4.39 6.14
C ILE A 3 27.10 4.35 6.65
N PRO A 4 26.82 4.14 7.97
CA PRO A 4 25.44 4.11 8.47
C PRO A 4 24.64 5.36 8.12
N LEU A 5 25.21 6.55 8.29
CA LEU A 5 24.55 7.81 7.94
C LEU A 5 24.28 7.92 6.44
N ARG A 6 25.24 7.48 5.61
CA ARG A 6 25.05 7.52 4.15
C ARG A 6 23.98 6.55 3.66
N LEU A 7 23.92 5.35 4.23
CA LEU A 7 22.85 4.39 3.91
C LEU A 7 21.47 4.93 4.28
N GLN A 8 21.34 5.62 5.42
CA GLN A 8 20.10 6.30 5.80
C GLN A 8 19.70 7.37 4.78
N GLN A 9 20.63 8.20 4.33
CA GLN A 9 20.36 9.21 3.29
C GLN A 9 19.90 8.58 1.97
N ILE A 10 20.49 7.45 1.57
CA ILE A 10 20.07 6.71 0.40
C ILE A 10 18.62 6.18 0.58
N GLU A 11 18.28 5.67 1.78
CA GLU A 11 16.91 5.23 2.07
C GLU A 11 15.91 6.40 2.06
N GLU A 12 16.31 7.59 2.43
CA GLU A 12 15.49 8.81 2.32
C GLU A 12 15.26 9.22 0.86
N GLU A 13 16.26 8.97 -0.01
CA GLU A 13 16.21 9.34 -1.43
C GLU A 13 15.37 8.37 -2.28
N ILE A 14 15.59 7.06 -2.16
CA ILE A 14 15.01 6.06 -3.07
C ILE A 14 14.08 5.04 -2.39
N GLY A 15 13.98 5.02 -1.08
CA GLY A 15 13.22 4.07 -0.30
C GLY A 15 14.10 3.05 0.45
N HIS A 16 13.47 2.02 1.00
CA HIS A 16 14.12 1.04 1.85
C HIS A 16 15.22 0.23 1.14
N LEU A 17 16.35 0.08 1.81
CA LEU A 17 17.42 -0.84 1.41
C LEU A 17 17.31 -2.15 2.20
N SER A 18 17.37 -3.29 1.50
CA SER A 18 17.44 -4.59 2.15
C SER A 18 18.75 -4.76 2.95
N PRO A 19 18.79 -5.67 3.93
CA PRO A 19 20.06 -5.99 4.63
C PRO A 19 21.18 -6.37 3.67
N VAL A 20 20.86 -7.11 2.59
CA VAL A 20 21.85 -7.51 1.56
C VAL A 20 22.38 -6.29 0.81
N GLN A 21 21.53 -5.37 0.40
CA GLN A 21 21.95 -4.14 -0.28
C GLN A 21 22.82 -3.26 0.63
N LYS A 22 22.46 -3.15 1.92
CA LYS A 22 23.29 -2.42 2.92
C LYS A 22 24.67 -3.04 3.09
N ILE A 23 24.74 -4.38 3.16
CA ILE A 23 26.00 -5.13 3.23
C ILE A 23 26.82 -4.87 1.96
N LEU A 24 26.22 -5.02 0.77
CA LEU A 24 26.92 -4.81 -0.50
C LEU A 24 27.47 -3.38 -0.65
N LEU A 25 26.73 -2.37 -0.19
CA LEU A 25 27.19 -0.97 -0.23
C LEU A 25 28.25 -0.65 0.82
N GLY A 26 28.17 -1.29 1.99
CA GLY A 26 28.98 -0.92 3.16
C GLY A 26 30.16 -1.86 3.49
N THR A 27 30.28 -3.01 2.80
CA THR A 27 31.33 -3.98 3.12
C THR A 27 32.71 -3.59 2.61
N ASP A 28 33.72 -3.87 3.41
CA ASP A 28 35.13 -3.87 3.02
C ASP A 28 35.63 -5.26 2.60
N GLY A 29 34.73 -6.25 2.57
CA GLY A 29 35.00 -7.62 2.16
C GLY A 29 34.96 -7.87 0.64
N SER A 30 35.15 -9.12 0.24
CA SER A 30 35.07 -9.55 -1.16
C SER A 30 33.60 -9.67 -1.59
N VAL A 31 33.17 -8.85 -2.53
CA VAL A 31 31.80 -8.89 -3.08
C VAL A 31 31.49 -10.23 -3.74
N THR A 32 32.43 -10.81 -4.48
CA THR A 32 32.24 -12.12 -5.12
C THR A 32 31.93 -13.21 -4.09
N GLN A 33 32.67 -13.25 -2.98
CA GLN A 33 32.42 -14.22 -1.90
C GLN A 33 31.10 -13.96 -1.19
N LEU A 34 30.76 -12.69 -0.97
CA LEU A 34 29.45 -12.32 -0.39
C LEU A 34 28.30 -12.77 -1.31
N LEU A 35 28.43 -12.53 -2.61
CA LEU A 35 27.42 -12.96 -3.58
C LEU A 35 27.28 -14.49 -3.63
N GLU A 36 28.39 -15.23 -3.56
CA GLU A 36 28.37 -16.70 -3.44
C GLU A 36 27.63 -17.15 -2.18
N ALA A 37 27.90 -16.50 -1.03
CA ALA A 37 27.24 -16.81 0.24
C ALA A 37 25.74 -16.46 0.22
N ILE A 38 25.35 -15.32 -0.39
CA ILE A 38 23.97 -14.86 -0.47
C ILE A 38 23.15 -15.70 -1.44
N THR A 39 23.72 -15.99 -2.63
CA THR A 39 22.97 -16.68 -3.68
C THR A 39 23.03 -18.22 -3.57
N GLY A 40 23.97 -18.75 -2.80
CA GLY A 40 24.26 -20.19 -2.75
C GLY A 40 24.77 -20.75 -4.09
N LYS A 41 25.23 -19.88 -5.00
CA LYS A 41 25.63 -20.21 -6.36
C LYS A 41 27.06 -19.77 -6.64
N GLN A 42 27.71 -20.44 -7.57
CA GLN A 42 29.03 -20.01 -8.03
C GLN A 42 28.91 -18.69 -8.79
N ILE A 43 29.80 -17.77 -8.49
CA ILE A 43 29.88 -16.45 -9.15
C ILE A 43 31.08 -16.45 -10.12
N VAL A 44 30.80 -16.03 -11.35
CA VAL A 44 31.79 -15.91 -12.41
C VAL A 44 31.94 -14.46 -12.84
N ILE A 45 33.14 -14.13 -13.33
CA ILE A 45 33.47 -12.79 -13.85
C ILE A 45 33.69 -12.90 -15.35
N THR A 46 33.02 -12.03 -16.09
CA THR A 46 33.23 -11.86 -17.53
C THR A 46 33.82 -10.48 -17.77
N THR A 47 35.03 -10.41 -18.31
CA THR A 47 35.65 -9.14 -18.69
C THR A 47 35.09 -8.66 -20.02
N ARG A 48 34.55 -7.43 -20.01
CA ARG A 48 34.03 -6.77 -21.23
C ARG A 48 35.09 -5.94 -21.92
N VAL A 49 35.82 -5.15 -21.13
CA VAL A 49 36.88 -4.27 -21.62
C VAL A 49 38.08 -4.43 -20.71
N GLN A 50 39.26 -4.50 -21.31
CA GLN A 50 40.51 -4.34 -20.56
C GLN A 50 41.55 -3.69 -21.47
N GLU A 51 42.01 -2.55 -21.07
CA GLU A 51 42.96 -1.74 -21.84
C GLU A 51 43.82 -0.88 -20.92
N ILE A 52 44.96 -0.42 -21.46
CA ILE A 52 45.84 0.53 -20.74
C ILE A 52 45.45 1.93 -21.20
N ILE A 53 45.03 2.76 -20.26
CA ILE A 53 44.65 4.15 -20.52
C ILE A 53 45.51 5.11 -19.71
N SER A 54 45.50 6.38 -20.10
CA SER A 54 46.09 7.48 -19.29
C SER A 54 45.08 7.87 -18.20
N ALA A 55 45.56 7.92 -16.93
CA ALA A 55 44.70 8.32 -15.82
C ALA A 55 44.30 9.80 -15.95
N ASP A 56 43.00 10.05 -15.89
CA ASP A 56 42.46 11.40 -15.75
C ASP A 56 42.82 12.01 -14.37
N PRO A 57 42.67 13.33 -14.18
CA PRO A 57 43.05 13.98 -12.91
C PRO A 57 42.32 13.41 -11.68
N ASN A 58 41.06 12.99 -11.79
CA ASN A 58 40.26 12.45 -10.69
C ASN A 58 40.77 11.06 -10.28
N ILE A 59 40.95 10.16 -11.26
CA ILE A 59 41.51 8.82 -11.02
C ILE A 59 42.94 8.90 -10.50
N ALA A 60 43.75 9.78 -11.09
CA ALA A 60 45.12 10.02 -10.63
C ALA A 60 45.18 10.47 -9.17
N GLN A 61 44.33 11.41 -8.77
CA GLN A 61 44.22 11.86 -7.37
C GLN A 61 43.86 10.71 -6.44
N LYS A 62 42.88 9.89 -6.82
CA LYS A 62 42.41 8.73 -6.00
C LYS A 62 43.48 7.65 -5.90
N LEU A 63 44.29 7.46 -6.92
CA LEU A 63 45.38 6.48 -6.90
C LEU A 63 46.71 7.05 -6.32
N GLY A 64 46.76 8.36 -6.07
CA GLY A 64 48.00 9.01 -5.58
C GLY A 64 49.15 8.99 -6.61
N ILE A 65 48.82 9.05 -7.91
CA ILE A 65 49.74 9.05 -9.06
C ILE A 65 49.64 10.38 -9.83
N GLN A 66 50.52 10.62 -10.77
CA GLN A 66 50.42 11.78 -11.65
C GLN A 66 49.31 11.60 -12.71
N ALA A 67 48.63 12.69 -13.04
CA ALA A 67 47.71 12.69 -14.15
C ALA A 67 48.45 12.32 -15.45
N GLY A 68 47.85 11.45 -16.28
CA GLY A 68 48.46 10.90 -17.47
C GLY A 68 49.28 9.62 -17.26
N SER A 69 49.56 9.18 -16.01
CA SER A 69 50.17 7.87 -15.75
C SER A 69 49.34 6.72 -16.33
N HIS A 70 50.02 5.64 -16.69
CA HIS A 70 49.34 4.48 -17.27
C HIS A 70 48.62 3.66 -16.20
N VAL A 71 47.35 3.38 -16.45
CA VAL A 71 46.52 2.54 -15.61
C VAL A 71 45.85 1.44 -16.43
N ASN A 72 45.78 0.25 -15.88
CA ASN A 72 44.91 -0.82 -16.43
C ASN A 72 43.45 -0.49 -16.09
N TYR A 73 42.70 -0.12 -17.11
CA TYR A 73 41.26 0.06 -17.09
C TYR A 73 40.60 -1.27 -17.37
N ARG A 74 39.77 -1.78 -16.46
CA ARG A 74 39.11 -3.05 -16.61
C ARG A 74 37.65 -2.94 -16.23
N VAL A 75 36.77 -3.41 -17.12
CA VAL A 75 35.31 -3.47 -16.94
C VAL A 75 34.87 -4.92 -16.89
N VAL A 76 34.15 -5.29 -15.86
CA VAL A 76 33.69 -6.67 -15.66
C VAL A 76 32.22 -6.75 -15.30
N GLU A 77 31.60 -7.84 -15.72
CA GLU A 77 30.29 -8.30 -15.27
C GLU A 77 30.48 -9.45 -14.27
N ILE A 78 29.91 -9.29 -13.09
CA ILE A 78 29.88 -10.32 -12.05
C ILE A 78 28.53 -11.03 -12.16
N LYS A 79 28.56 -12.31 -12.50
CA LYS A 79 27.38 -13.08 -12.92
C LYS A 79 27.16 -14.31 -12.06
N ASN A 80 25.91 -14.71 -11.95
CA ASN A 80 25.54 -16.06 -11.52
C ASN A 80 25.90 -17.06 -12.64
N SER A 81 26.66 -18.13 -12.31
CA SER A 81 27.10 -19.13 -13.28
C SER A 81 25.97 -19.88 -13.95
N ASP A 82 24.88 -20.16 -13.20
CA ASP A 82 23.78 -21.02 -13.64
C ASP A 82 22.82 -20.27 -14.58
N SER A 83 22.49 -19.03 -14.23
CA SER A 83 21.51 -18.22 -14.98
C SER A 83 22.15 -17.29 -16.03
N GLY A 84 23.45 -17.01 -15.89
CA GLY A 84 24.14 -15.98 -16.69
C GLY A 84 23.71 -14.56 -16.34
N GLU A 85 22.92 -14.39 -15.30
CA GLU A 85 22.38 -13.09 -14.87
C GLU A 85 23.51 -12.20 -14.31
N VAL A 86 23.58 -10.95 -14.78
CA VAL A 86 24.51 -9.96 -14.25
C VAL A 86 23.99 -9.44 -12.93
N LEU A 87 24.74 -9.62 -11.88
CA LEU A 87 24.42 -9.18 -10.52
C LEU A 87 25.06 -7.81 -10.23
N ILE A 88 26.32 -7.64 -10.61
CA ILE A 88 27.09 -6.39 -10.40
C ILE A 88 27.89 -6.09 -11.66
N TYR A 89 27.96 -4.83 -12.01
CA TYR A 89 28.86 -4.27 -12.99
C TYR A 89 29.96 -3.50 -12.29
N ALA A 90 31.23 -3.81 -12.60
CA ALA A 90 32.35 -3.22 -11.92
C ALA A 90 33.41 -2.66 -12.87
N ILE A 91 33.95 -1.51 -12.50
CA ILE A 91 35.06 -0.84 -13.21
C ILE A 91 36.23 -0.76 -12.24
N SER A 92 37.44 -1.08 -12.68
CA SER A 92 38.64 -0.94 -11.87
C SER A 92 39.76 -0.20 -12.61
N TYR A 93 40.53 0.57 -11.85
CA TYR A 93 41.69 1.30 -12.29
C TYR A 93 42.87 0.87 -11.45
N THR A 94 43.93 0.34 -12.10
CA THR A 94 45.11 -0.17 -11.43
C THR A 94 46.38 0.44 -12.05
N PRO A 95 47.23 1.21 -11.32
CA PRO A 95 48.45 1.74 -11.89
C PRO A 95 49.42 0.61 -12.22
N ILE A 96 50.01 0.64 -13.42
CA ILE A 96 50.86 -0.45 -13.89
C ILE A 96 52.28 -0.28 -13.44
N ASP A 97 52.77 0.96 -13.45
CA ASP A 97 54.18 1.29 -13.23
C ASP A 97 54.65 1.07 -11.77
N CYS A 98 53.69 0.86 -10.84
CA CYS A 98 53.99 0.73 -9.40
C CYS A 98 53.83 -0.73 -8.88
N LEU A 99 53.60 -1.71 -9.76
CA LEU A 99 53.26 -3.07 -9.37
C LEU A 99 54.37 -4.07 -9.64
N PRO A 100 54.53 -5.13 -8.83
CA PRO A 100 55.39 -6.25 -9.14
C PRO A 100 55.04 -6.89 -10.49
N HIS A 101 56.03 -7.27 -11.27
CA HIS A 101 55.84 -7.77 -12.63
C HIS A 101 54.90 -9.00 -12.71
N GLU A 102 55.00 -9.93 -11.74
CA GLU A 102 54.14 -11.11 -11.67
C GLU A 102 52.70 -10.74 -11.38
N PHE A 103 52.44 -9.75 -10.52
CA PHE A 103 51.08 -9.25 -10.25
C PHE A 103 50.48 -8.60 -11.49
N CYS A 104 51.25 -7.81 -12.22
CA CYS A 104 50.81 -7.21 -13.47
C CYS A 104 50.45 -8.28 -14.51
N ASN A 105 51.23 -9.33 -14.65
CA ASN A 105 50.96 -10.41 -15.57
C ASN A 105 49.64 -11.12 -15.26
N ASP A 106 49.36 -11.44 -13.99
CA ASP A 106 48.07 -12.04 -13.59
C ASP A 106 46.92 -11.06 -13.80
N LEU A 107 47.11 -9.77 -13.52
CA LEU A 107 46.08 -8.74 -13.74
C LEU A 107 45.72 -8.61 -15.23
N LEU A 108 46.72 -8.66 -16.11
CA LEU A 108 46.52 -8.50 -17.58
C LEU A 108 45.88 -9.72 -18.26
N ARG A 109 45.84 -10.89 -17.58
CA ARG A 109 45.19 -12.09 -18.12
C ARG A 109 43.66 -11.99 -18.25
N ALA A 110 43.05 -10.99 -17.69
CA ALA A 110 41.64 -10.63 -17.84
C ALA A 110 40.58 -11.62 -17.27
N ASP A 111 40.96 -12.85 -16.94
CA ASP A 111 40.08 -13.94 -16.53
C ASP A 111 40.06 -14.21 -15.01
N ILE A 112 40.97 -13.56 -14.26
CA ILE A 112 41.12 -13.76 -12.82
C ILE A 112 40.48 -12.62 -12.03
N PRO A 113 39.60 -12.92 -11.02
CA PRO A 113 39.11 -11.90 -10.10
C PRO A 113 40.24 -11.21 -9.33
N ILE A 114 40.18 -9.89 -9.21
CA ILE A 114 41.20 -9.07 -8.50
C ILE A 114 41.42 -9.61 -7.07
N GLY A 115 40.34 -9.98 -6.36
CA GLY A 115 40.47 -10.57 -5.01
C GLY A 115 41.29 -11.88 -5.00
N LYS A 116 41.17 -12.73 -6.03
CA LYS A 116 41.96 -13.95 -6.15
C LYS A 116 43.43 -13.64 -6.48
N ILE A 117 43.71 -12.61 -7.28
CA ILE A 117 45.06 -12.15 -7.59
C ILE A 117 45.76 -11.67 -6.30
N ILE A 118 45.10 -10.81 -5.51
CA ILE A 118 45.58 -10.29 -4.22
C ILE A 118 45.92 -11.46 -3.27
N THR A 119 45.00 -12.44 -3.16
CA THR A 119 45.23 -13.62 -2.29
C THR A 119 46.39 -14.49 -2.79
N ARG A 120 46.50 -14.74 -4.10
CA ARG A 120 47.58 -15.54 -4.71
C ARG A 120 48.93 -14.93 -4.44
N HIS A 121 49.05 -13.63 -4.56
CA HIS A 121 50.31 -12.89 -4.30
C HIS A 121 50.50 -12.56 -2.82
N LYS A 122 49.66 -13.03 -1.91
CA LYS A 122 49.69 -12.80 -0.45
C LYS A 122 49.85 -11.32 -0.10
N ILE A 123 49.17 -10.43 -0.84
CA ILE A 123 49.17 -9.00 -0.61
C ILE A 123 48.27 -8.68 0.56
N GLU A 124 48.82 -8.19 1.66
CA GLU A 124 48.08 -7.62 2.76
C GLU A 124 47.50 -6.26 2.32
N ALA A 125 46.23 -6.20 2.14
CA ALA A 125 45.53 -4.99 1.69
C ALA A 125 44.25 -4.76 2.48
N ARG A 126 43.99 -3.51 2.80
CA ARG A 126 42.68 -3.07 3.35
C ARG A 126 41.89 -2.38 2.28
N ARG A 127 40.56 -2.45 2.41
CA ARG A 127 39.65 -1.66 1.57
C ARG A 127 39.12 -0.47 2.33
N GLU A 128 38.96 0.63 1.63
CA GLU A 128 38.40 1.86 2.18
C GLU A 128 37.34 2.40 1.25
N ILE A 129 36.11 2.49 1.74
CA ILE A 129 34.96 2.97 0.95
C ILE A 129 35.06 4.49 0.84
N LEU A 130 35.14 5.00 -0.38
CA LEU A 130 35.19 6.42 -0.71
C LEU A 130 33.76 7.00 -0.85
N THR A 131 32.88 6.30 -1.54
CA THR A 131 31.54 6.76 -1.85
C THR A 131 30.56 5.58 -1.89
N ALA A 132 29.37 5.79 -1.35
CA ALA A 132 28.19 5.00 -1.62
C ALA A 132 27.06 5.95 -2.02
N ASP A 133 26.35 5.67 -3.11
CA ASP A 133 25.42 6.62 -3.73
C ASP A 133 24.35 5.93 -4.56
N VAL A 134 23.40 6.73 -5.04
CA VAL A 134 22.42 6.33 -6.06
C VAL A 134 22.76 7.01 -7.38
N ARG A 135 22.72 6.26 -8.46
CA ARG A 135 22.89 6.77 -9.82
C ARG A 135 21.71 6.36 -10.68
N GLN A 136 21.47 7.09 -11.73
CA GLN A 136 20.49 6.68 -12.73
C GLN A 136 21.19 5.80 -13.77
N ALA A 137 20.50 4.75 -14.24
CA ALA A 137 21.02 3.85 -15.23
C ALA A 137 21.34 4.60 -16.53
N SER A 138 22.61 4.58 -16.94
CA SER A 138 23.07 5.04 -18.25
C SER A 138 22.62 4.06 -19.35
N GLY A 139 22.81 4.44 -20.62
CA GLY A 139 22.48 3.55 -21.74
C GLY A 139 23.16 2.18 -21.66
N GLU A 140 24.46 2.16 -21.32
CA GLU A 140 25.23 0.92 -21.19
C GLU A 140 24.76 0.07 -19.99
N ALA A 141 24.61 0.68 -18.81
CA ALA A 141 24.14 -0.03 -17.62
C ALA A 141 22.71 -0.56 -17.82
N ALA A 142 21.84 0.21 -18.46
CA ALA A 142 20.48 -0.21 -18.79
C ALA A 142 20.46 -1.46 -19.68
N GLU A 143 21.35 -1.54 -20.67
CA GLU A 143 21.50 -2.72 -21.56
C GLU A 143 22.05 -3.94 -20.80
N ILE A 144 23.10 -3.74 -19.98
CA ILE A 144 23.74 -4.82 -19.22
C ILE A 144 22.78 -5.46 -18.24
N PHE A 145 22.03 -4.63 -17.50
CA PHE A 145 21.07 -5.12 -16.50
C PHE A 145 19.67 -5.38 -17.05
N LYS A 146 19.43 -5.13 -18.35
CA LYS A 146 18.12 -5.27 -19.02
C LYS A 146 17.02 -4.47 -18.30
N MET A 147 17.32 -3.23 -17.97
CA MET A 147 16.43 -2.30 -17.26
C MET A 147 16.17 -1.04 -18.08
N PHE A 148 15.18 -0.25 -17.68
CA PHE A 148 14.91 1.03 -18.35
C PHE A 148 15.97 2.08 -18.01
N ARG A 149 16.17 3.03 -18.92
CA ARG A 149 17.02 4.21 -18.63
C ARG A 149 16.40 5.02 -17.48
N ASN A 150 17.25 5.60 -16.66
CA ASN A 150 16.89 6.38 -15.48
C ASN A 150 16.31 5.57 -14.29
N GLU A 151 16.30 4.24 -14.35
CA GLU A 151 16.05 3.45 -13.14
C GLU A 151 17.23 3.57 -12.17
N PRO A 152 16.96 3.51 -10.83
CA PRO A 152 18.01 3.70 -9.84
C PRO A 152 18.97 2.51 -9.79
N LEU A 153 20.26 2.87 -9.79
CA LEU A 153 21.38 1.96 -9.56
C LEU A 153 22.00 2.30 -8.20
N LEU A 154 22.25 1.31 -7.39
CA LEU A 154 23.09 1.43 -6.21
C LEU A 154 24.54 1.38 -6.64
N PHE A 155 25.31 2.36 -6.19
CA PHE A 155 26.69 2.58 -6.57
C PHE A 155 27.59 2.65 -5.34
N ARG A 156 28.77 2.06 -5.44
CA ARG A 156 29.84 2.30 -4.49
C ARG A 156 31.19 2.44 -5.18
N GLU A 157 32.09 3.19 -4.57
CA GLU A 157 33.48 3.32 -4.97
C GLU A 157 34.36 3.09 -3.76
N TYR A 158 35.41 2.32 -3.91
CA TYR A 158 36.40 2.06 -2.85
C TYR A 158 37.79 1.91 -3.40
N GLN A 159 38.77 2.07 -2.52
CA GLN A 159 40.17 1.82 -2.78
C GLN A 159 40.63 0.52 -2.11
N ILE A 160 41.55 -0.17 -2.77
CA ILE A 160 42.35 -1.22 -2.16
C ILE A 160 43.71 -0.60 -1.86
N ILE A 161 44.11 -0.61 -0.60
CA ILE A 161 45.34 0.05 -0.09
C ILE A 161 46.33 -1.02 0.37
N HIS A 162 47.57 -0.92 -0.12
CA HIS A 162 48.69 -1.77 0.27
C HIS A 162 49.90 -0.91 0.63
N GLY A 163 50.57 -1.21 1.76
CA GLY A 163 51.72 -0.42 2.21
C GLY A 163 51.43 1.05 2.42
N GLY A 164 50.17 1.41 2.78
CA GLY A 164 49.76 2.81 2.96
C GLY A 164 49.47 3.58 1.67
N ARG A 165 49.55 2.95 0.50
CA ARG A 165 49.26 3.57 -0.80
C ARG A 165 48.07 2.93 -1.50
N PRO A 166 47.25 3.70 -2.20
CA PRO A 166 46.17 3.14 -3.05
C PRO A 166 46.76 2.26 -4.15
N LEU A 167 46.31 1.02 -4.20
CA LEU A 167 46.73 0.03 -5.18
C LEU A 167 45.76 -0.04 -6.34
N ILE A 168 44.44 -0.02 -6.05
CA ILE A 168 43.36 -0.14 -7.02
C ILE A 168 42.21 0.76 -6.58
N VAL A 169 41.56 1.43 -7.51
CA VAL A 169 40.21 2.04 -7.34
C VAL A 169 39.18 1.17 -8.04
N ILE A 170 38.14 0.85 -7.36
CA ILE A 170 37.05 0.01 -7.89
C ILE A 170 35.71 0.74 -7.71
N GLN A 171 34.93 0.77 -8.77
CA GLN A 171 33.56 1.25 -8.82
C GLN A 171 32.65 0.05 -9.09
N GLU A 172 31.62 -0.14 -8.28
CA GLU A 172 30.64 -1.19 -8.44
C GLU A 172 29.24 -0.61 -8.43
N GLN A 173 28.38 -1.17 -9.28
CA GLN A 173 26.98 -0.76 -9.36
C GLN A 173 26.09 -1.96 -9.63
N PHE A 174 24.87 -1.90 -9.09
CA PHE A 174 23.85 -2.90 -9.26
C PHE A 174 22.45 -2.29 -9.16
N PRO A 175 21.43 -2.86 -9.86
CA PRO A 175 20.07 -2.33 -9.84
C PRO A 175 19.45 -2.32 -8.44
N TYR A 176 18.71 -1.27 -8.12
CA TYR A 176 17.98 -1.19 -6.86
C TYR A 176 17.00 -2.35 -6.65
N HIS A 177 16.37 -2.87 -7.72
CA HIS A 177 15.46 -4.01 -7.64
C HIS A 177 16.15 -5.36 -7.37
N LYS A 178 17.49 -5.42 -7.41
CA LYS A 178 18.24 -6.63 -7.06
C LYS A 178 18.44 -6.74 -5.55
N PHE A 179 18.45 -7.98 -5.05
CA PHE A 179 18.64 -8.28 -3.63
C PHE A 179 17.60 -7.63 -2.71
N LEU A 180 16.38 -7.45 -3.21
CA LEU A 180 15.26 -6.99 -2.40
C LEU A 180 14.97 -7.99 -1.28
N ASP A 181 14.42 -7.45 -0.20
CA ASP A 181 13.99 -8.20 0.98
C ASP A 181 12.84 -9.17 0.61
N GLU A 182 12.84 -10.39 1.13
CA GLU A 182 11.74 -11.35 0.98
C GLU A 182 10.57 -11.08 1.94
N ARG A 183 10.66 -10.02 2.72
CA ARG A 183 9.62 -9.59 3.65
C ARG A 183 8.27 -9.45 2.93
N ARG A 184 7.25 -9.99 3.57
CA ARG A 184 5.85 -9.91 3.11
C ARG A 184 5.00 -9.21 4.15
N ILE A 185 4.12 -8.37 3.70
CA ILE A 185 3.11 -7.73 4.53
C ILE A 185 1.76 -8.32 4.16
N ILE A 186 1.04 -8.81 5.16
CA ILE A 186 -0.32 -9.31 5.00
C ILE A 186 -1.24 -8.35 5.75
N ILE A 187 -2.22 -7.81 5.04
CA ILE A 187 -3.23 -6.91 5.60
C ILE A 187 -4.59 -7.53 5.42
N GLU A 188 -5.31 -7.65 6.52
CA GLU A 188 -6.70 -8.06 6.53
C GLU A 188 -7.55 -6.89 7.01
N THR A 189 -8.56 -6.50 6.21
CA THR A 189 -9.44 -5.37 6.54
C THR A 189 -10.88 -5.81 6.66
N PRO A 190 -11.66 -5.20 7.58
CA PRO A 190 -13.10 -5.41 7.65
C PRO A 190 -13.81 -4.81 6.42
N SER A 191 -15.02 -5.26 6.12
CA SER A 191 -16.01 -4.44 5.44
C SER A 191 -16.77 -3.58 6.45
N ARG A 192 -17.75 -2.79 5.97
CA ARG A 192 -18.57 -1.98 6.89
C ARG A 192 -19.99 -1.79 6.37
N LEU A 193 -20.95 -1.70 7.28
CA LEU A 193 -22.24 -1.07 7.03
C LEU A 193 -22.12 0.45 7.15
N HIS A 194 -22.84 1.16 6.29
CA HIS A 194 -23.02 2.61 6.38
C HIS A 194 -24.52 2.87 6.56
N LEU A 195 -24.91 3.19 7.80
CA LEU A 195 -26.33 3.28 8.18
C LEU A 195 -26.97 4.58 7.68
N GLY A 196 -26.20 5.65 7.56
CA GLY A 196 -26.69 6.93 7.05
C GLY A 196 -25.66 8.07 7.21
N LEU A 197 -25.93 9.18 6.50
CA LEU A 197 -25.31 10.48 6.71
C LEU A 197 -26.16 11.30 7.69
N ILE A 198 -25.55 12.04 8.61
CA ILE A 198 -26.24 12.76 9.68
C ILE A 198 -26.74 14.12 9.19
N ASP A 199 -25.81 14.97 8.69
CA ASP A 199 -26.14 16.34 8.30
C ASP A 199 -25.80 16.59 6.81
N MET A 200 -26.82 16.50 5.98
CA MET A 200 -26.74 16.89 4.59
C MET A 200 -27.52 18.19 4.33
N ASN A 201 -27.65 19.03 5.39
CA ASN A 201 -28.26 20.37 5.31
C ASN A 201 -27.20 21.48 5.30
N GLY A 202 -26.17 21.37 6.13
CA GLY A 202 -25.05 22.31 6.19
C GLY A 202 -25.34 23.65 6.89
N MET A 203 -26.57 23.93 7.35
CA MET A 203 -26.92 25.20 8.02
C MET A 203 -26.21 25.39 9.36
N SER A 204 -25.79 24.30 9.98
CA SER A 204 -25.01 24.31 11.24
C SER A 204 -23.56 24.76 11.06
N GLY A 205 -23.10 24.94 9.82
CA GLY A 205 -21.69 25.15 9.46
C GLY A 205 -20.89 23.84 9.43
N ARG A 206 -21.56 22.70 9.53
CA ARG A 206 -21.03 21.35 9.35
C ARG A 206 -21.84 20.58 8.33
N VAL A 207 -21.23 19.54 7.77
CA VAL A 207 -21.85 18.68 6.75
C VAL A 207 -21.32 17.26 6.86
N ASP A 208 -22.02 16.32 6.24
CA ASP A 208 -21.72 14.89 6.25
C ASP A 208 -22.02 14.26 7.65
N GLY A 209 -21.02 13.68 8.27
CA GLY A 209 -21.22 12.86 9.47
C GLY A 209 -21.79 11.49 9.09
N GLY A 210 -21.11 10.43 9.47
CA GLY A 210 -21.51 9.05 9.13
C GLY A 210 -21.82 8.25 10.37
N ILE A 211 -22.70 7.25 10.21
CA ILE A 211 -22.97 6.21 11.19
C ILE A 211 -22.68 4.87 10.55
N GLY A 212 -21.93 3.97 11.22
CA GLY A 212 -21.62 2.67 10.64
C GLY A 212 -21.13 1.64 11.61
N ILE A 213 -21.02 0.41 11.12
CA ILE A 213 -20.58 -0.77 11.87
C ILE A 213 -19.55 -1.51 11.00
N ALA A 214 -18.38 -1.80 11.58
CA ALA A 214 -17.40 -2.67 10.93
C ALA A 214 -17.85 -4.13 11.03
N LEU A 215 -17.60 -4.91 9.97
CA LEU A 215 -18.09 -6.28 9.83
C LEU A 215 -16.94 -7.28 9.79
N GLU A 216 -17.14 -8.46 10.41
CA GLU A 216 -16.19 -9.56 10.33
C GLU A 216 -16.13 -10.15 8.91
N GLU A 217 -17.28 -10.32 8.26
CA GLU A 217 -17.39 -10.78 6.88
C GLU A 217 -18.35 -9.89 6.06
N PRO A 218 -18.07 -9.71 4.78
CA PRO A 218 -16.89 -10.13 4.01
C PRO A 218 -15.67 -9.27 4.35
N ARG A 219 -14.47 -9.84 4.17
CA ARG A 219 -13.19 -9.15 4.42
C ARG A 219 -12.28 -9.15 3.21
N LEU A 220 -11.34 -8.21 3.17
CA LEU A 220 -10.26 -8.15 2.20
C LEU A 220 -9.00 -8.74 2.81
N LEU A 221 -8.29 -9.58 2.06
CA LEU A 221 -6.97 -10.07 2.40
C LEU A 221 -5.99 -9.71 1.28
N LEU A 222 -5.07 -8.80 1.58
CA LEU A 222 -4.04 -8.30 0.67
C LEU A 222 -2.66 -8.71 1.19
N GLU A 223 -1.90 -9.40 0.36
CA GLU A 223 -0.48 -9.67 0.57
C GLU A 223 0.35 -8.75 -0.32
N ALA A 224 1.46 -8.22 0.19
CA ALA A 224 2.37 -7.37 -0.55
C ALA A 224 3.82 -7.76 -0.28
N ARG A 225 4.67 -7.67 -1.31
CA ARG A 225 6.12 -7.88 -1.22
C ARG A 225 6.86 -6.92 -2.15
N PHE A 226 8.14 -6.73 -1.89
CA PHE A 226 8.98 -5.94 -2.78
C PHE A 226 9.03 -6.54 -4.20
N SER A 227 9.08 -5.65 -5.19
CA SER A 227 9.22 -5.99 -6.60
C SER A 227 9.95 -4.86 -7.34
N GLY A 228 10.43 -5.12 -8.56
CA GLY A 228 10.98 -4.09 -9.44
C GLY A 228 9.91 -3.15 -10.03
N GLU A 229 8.67 -3.61 -10.10
CA GLU A 229 7.54 -2.87 -10.70
C GLU A 229 6.26 -3.07 -9.87
N ILE A 230 5.22 -2.30 -10.19
CA ILE A 230 3.90 -2.52 -9.61
C ILE A 230 3.23 -3.67 -10.34
N ALA A 231 3.00 -4.77 -9.63
CA ALA A 231 2.31 -5.95 -10.14
C ALA A 231 1.16 -6.35 -9.22
N VAL A 232 0.06 -6.85 -9.79
CA VAL A 232 -1.11 -7.28 -9.00
C VAL A 232 -1.60 -8.65 -9.48
N LYS A 233 -1.71 -9.59 -8.56
CA LYS A 233 -2.21 -10.95 -8.77
C LYS A 233 -3.53 -11.16 -8.01
N GLY A 234 -4.40 -11.99 -8.56
CA GLY A 234 -5.72 -12.27 -7.98
C GLY A 234 -6.70 -11.10 -8.11
N GLY A 235 -7.82 -11.17 -7.41
CA GLY A 235 -8.89 -10.18 -7.47
C GLY A 235 -9.57 -10.04 -8.84
N ASP A 236 -10.64 -9.27 -8.91
CA ASP A 236 -11.27 -8.88 -10.17
C ASP A 236 -10.53 -7.69 -10.83
N ALA A 237 -10.94 -7.32 -12.04
CA ALA A 237 -10.31 -6.24 -12.80
C ALA A 237 -10.34 -4.91 -12.03
N TRP A 238 -11.48 -4.58 -11.42
CA TRP A 238 -11.64 -3.34 -10.67
C TRP A 238 -10.72 -3.28 -9.43
N CYS A 239 -10.60 -4.37 -8.68
CA CYS A 239 -9.67 -4.46 -7.55
C CYS A 239 -8.22 -4.22 -8.00
N ARG A 240 -7.81 -4.89 -9.09
CA ARG A 240 -6.46 -4.72 -9.65
C ARG A 240 -6.19 -3.28 -10.08
N ASP A 241 -7.10 -2.68 -10.85
CA ASP A 241 -6.96 -1.29 -11.31
C ASP A 241 -6.93 -0.31 -10.15
N THR A 242 -7.73 -0.55 -9.11
CA THR A 242 -7.72 0.26 -7.88
C THR A 242 -6.38 0.16 -7.16
N VAL A 243 -5.85 -1.04 -6.97
CA VAL A 243 -4.53 -1.27 -6.33
C VAL A 243 -3.43 -0.58 -7.13
N ILE A 244 -3.39 -0.76 -8.45
CA ILE A 244 -2.38 -0.13 -9.33
C ILE A 244 -2.45 1.39 -9.25
N SER A 245 -3.65 1.96 -9.34
CA SER A 245 -3.87 3.41 -9.28
C SER A 245 -3.43 4.01 -7.94
N VAL A 246 -3.83 3.37 -6.83
CA VAL A 246 -3.46 3.81 -5.48
C VAL A 246 -1.96 3.64 -5.25
N ALA A 247 -1.39 2.49 -5.62
CA ALA A 247 0.04 2.23 -5.47
C ALA A 247 0.88 3.28 -6.22
N GLY A 248 0.56 3.54 -7.49
CA GLY A 248 1.26 4.55 -8.26
C GLY A 248 1.14 5.96 -7.68
N ARG A 249 0.00 6.32 -7.06
CA ARG A 249 -0.17 7.58 -6.36
C ARG A 249 0.67 7.66 -5.10
N VAL A 250 0.59 6.66 -4.24
CA VAL A 250 1.29 6.62 -2.94
C VAL A 250 2.80 6.61 -3.14
N LEU A 251 3.32 5.76 -4.03
CA LEU A 251 4.75 5.69 -4.32
C LEU A 251 5.30 7.05 -4.80
N ARG A 252 4.57 7.74 -5.72
CA ARG A 252 4.97 9.08 -6.18
C ARG A 252 4.94 10.11 -5.05
N GLN A 253 3.90 10.14 -4.21
CA GLN A 253 3.79 11.11 -3.12
C GLN A 253 4.85 10.91 -2.03
N LEU A 254 5.27 9.66 -1.81
CA LEU A 254 6.32 9.31 -0.86
C LEU A 254 7.72 9.30 -1.48
N ASN A 255 7.85 9.67 -2.76
CA ASN A 255 9.11 9.66 -3.51
C ASN A 255 9.82 8.29 -3.44
N ILE A 256 9.07 7.20 -3.61
CA ILE A 256 9.59 5.83 -3.60
C ILE A 256 9.76 5.37 -5.05
N HIS A 257 10.97 4.97 -5.43
CA HIS A 257 11.32 4.52 -6.78
C HIS A 257 11.27 2.99 -6.96
N GLY A 258 10.99 2.25 -5.89
CA GLY A 258 10.78 0.80 -5.95
C GLY A 258 9.35 0.43 -6.39
N GLY A 259 9.15 -0.85 -6.72
CA GLY A 259 7.84 -1.42 -7.02
C GLY A 259 7.37 -2.40 -5.95
N ILE A 260 6.14 -2.87 -6.09
CA ILE A 260 5.51 -3.80 -5.16
C ILE A 260 4.67 -4.80 -5.95
N GLU A 261 4.80 -6.07 -5.61
CA GLU A 261 3.86 -7.08 -6.04
C GLU A 261 2.79 -7.27 -4.97
N PHE A 262 1.52 -7.10 -5.35
CA PHE A 262 0.36 -7.35 -4.53
C PHE A 262 -0.34 -8.64 -4.93
N THR A 263 -0.83 -9.39 -3.93
CA THR A 263 -1.67 -10.57 -4.15
C THR A 263 -2.98 -10.39 -3.38
N LEU A 264 -4.09 -10.29 -4.10
CA LEU A 264 -5.43 -10.27 -3.54
C LEU A 264 -5.92 -11.70 -3.30
N ARG A 265 -5.90 -12.14 -2.03
CA ARG A 265 -6.32 -13.48 -1.62
C ARG A 265 -7.83 -13.60 -1.44
N ASN A 266 -8.43 -12.53 -0.92
CA ASN A 266 -9.87 -12.41 -0.74
C ASN A 266 -10.29 -10.96 -0.99
N HIS A 267 -11.49 -10.76 -1.49
CA HIS A 267 -12.07 -9.44 -1.74
C HIS A 267 -13.59 -9.53 -1.77
N PHE A 268 -14.25 -8.40 -1.60
CA PHE A 268 -15.71 -8.32 -1.66
C PHE A 268 -16.17 -7.40 -2.80
N ARG A 269 -17.39 -7.69 -3.29
CA ARG A 269 -17.95 -7.06 -4.49
C ARG A 269 -17.86 -5.53 -4.44
N GLN A 270 -17.40 -4.93 -5.55
CA GLN A 270 -17.40 -3.49 -5.72
C GLN A 270 -18.83 -2.92 -5.76
N HIS A 271 -18.99 -1.67 -5.35
CA HIS A 271 -20.26 -0.94 -5.36
C HIS A 271 -21.43 -1.70 -4.70
N ALA A 272 -21.12 -2.59 -3.77
CA ALA A 272 -22.12 -3.29 -2.98
C ALA A 272 -22.59 -2.51 -1.74
N GLY A 273 -22.10 -1.31 -1.51
CA GLY A 273 -22.41 -0.54 -0.29
C GLY A 273 -21.59 -0.95 0.94
N LEU A 274 -20.58 -1.83 0.81
CA LEU A 274 -19.80 -2.40 1.92
C LEU A 274 -18.43 -1.74 2.13
N GLY A 275 -18.12 -0.66 1.42
CA GLY A 275 -16.88 0.11 1.60
C GLY A 275 -15.66 -0.46 0.89
N SER A 276 -15.82 -1.35 -0.10
CA SER A 276 -14.72 -2.02 -0.81
C SER A 276 -13.64 -1.06 -1.32
N GLY A 277 -14.04 0.04 -1.96
CA GLY A 277 -13.08 1.00 -2.52
C GLY A 277 -12.20 1.67 -1.48
N THR A 278 -12.71 1.92 -0.28
CA THR A 278 -11.93 2.49 0.82
C THR A 278 -10.98 1.45 1.41
N GLN A 279 -11.48 0.21 1.63
CA GLN A 279 -10.66 -0.84 2.23
C GLN A 279 -9.51 -1.28 1.31
N VAL A 280 -9.76 -1.47 0.01
CA VAL A 280 -8.71 -1.77 -0.97
C VAL A 280 -7.66 -0.65 -0.99
N ALA A 281 -8.10 0.61 -1.02
CA ALA A 281 -7.19 1.74 -1.09
C ALA A 281 -6.34 1.89 0.19
N LEU A 282 -6.94 1.74 1.37
CA LEU A 282 -6.22 1.81 2.65
C LEU A 282 -5.26 0.63 2.85
N ALA A 283 -5.69 -0.59 2.50
CA ALA A 283 -4.82 -1.76 2.55
C ALA A 283 -3.60 -1.61 1.64
N THR A 284 -3.80 -1.10 0.42
CA THR A 284 -2.71 -0.83 -0.53
C THR A 284 -1.73 0.21 0.02
N ALA A 285 -2.25 1.36 0.49
CA ALA A 285 -1.42 2.42 1.05
C ALA A 285 -0.67 1.95 2.31
N ARG A 286 -1.35 1.20 3.20
CA ARG A 286 -0.73 0.62 4.41
C ARG A 286 0.37 -0.37 4.07
N ALA A 287 0.15 -1.26 3.11
CA ALA A 287 1.15 -2.23 2.68
C ALA A 287 2.43 -1.56 2.15
N ILE A 288 2.30 -0.49 1.36
CA ILE A 288 3.42 0.31 0.88
C ILE A 288 4.18 0.92 2.06
N CYS A 289 3.46 1.59 2.96
CA CYS A 289 4.06 2.24 4.11
C CYS A 289 4.80 1.27 5.04
N GLU A 290 4.26 0.07 5.25
CA GLU A 290 4.92 -0.98 6.04
C GLU A 290 6.18 -1.53 5.35
N LEU A 291 6.10 -1.84 4.05
CA LEU A 291 7.25 -2.37 3.31
C LEU A 291 8.40 -1.37 3.28
N TYR A 292 8.11 -0.10 2.99
CA TYR A 292 9.12 0.95 2.84
C TYR A 292 9.41 1.72 4.14
N ASN A 293 8.90 1.23 5.28
CA ASN A 293 9.10 1.86 6.60
C ASN A 293 8.77 3.36 6.62
N ARG A 294 7.60 3.70 6.09
CA ARG A 294 7.04 5.08 6.08
C ARG A 294 5.78 5.11 6.94
N PRO A 295 5.91 5.28 8.28
CA PRO A 295 4.76 5.23 9.17
C PRO A 295 3.78 6.37 8.90
N HIS A 296 2.50 6.02 8.77
CA HIS A 296 1.39 6.96 8.60
C HIS A 296 0.18 6.50 9.39
N THR A 297 -0.56 7.45 9.93
CA THR A 297 -1.85 7.19 10.56
C THR A 297 -2.89 6.79 9.51
N PRO A 298 -3.95 6.05 9.86
CA PRO A 298 -5.02 5.67 8.93
C PRO A 298 -5.66 6.86 8.20
N ARG A 299 -5.78 8.02 8.85
CA ARG A 299 -6.28 9.24 8.22
C ARG A 299 -5.31 9.81 7.17
N GLU A 300 -4.01 9.75 7.42
CA GLU A 300 -2.98 10.14 6.44
C GLU A 300 -2.95 9.15 5.28
N LEU A 301 -3.06 7.85 5.55
CA LEU A 301 -3.18 6.83 4.51
C LEU A 301 -4.41 7.07 3.62
N ALA A 302 -5.54 7.46 4.19
CA ALA A 302 -6.75 7.78 3.43
C ALA A 302 -6.55 9.00 2.53
N LEU A 303 -5.86 10.03 3.01
CA LEU A 303 -5.50 11.20 2.21
C LEU A 303 -4.55 10.84 1.06
N LEU A 304 -3.48 10.08 1.34
CA LEU A 304 -2.55 9.55 0.34
C LEU A 304 -3.30 8.72 -0.73
N ALA A 305 -4.24 7.89 -0.30
CA ALA A 305 -5.05 7.07 -1.19
C ALA A 305 -6.20 7.83 -1.89
N GLY A 306 -6.46 9.10 -1.51
CA GLY A 306 -7.54 9.93 -2.06
C GLY A 306 -8.92 9.43 -1.66
N ARG A 307 -9.11 9.05 -0.38
CA ARG A 307 -10.35 8.49 0.16
C ARG A 307 -10.81 9.22 1.42
N GLY A 308 -12.10 9.06 1.74
CA GLY A 308 -12.69 9.51 3.01
C GLY A 308 -13.22 10.94 3.04
N GLY A 309 -13.32 11.63 1.91
CA GLY A 309 -13.72 13.05 1.85
C GLY A 309 -15.21 13.34 2.10
N THR A 310 -16.06 12.32 2.37
CA THR A 310 -17.48 12.52 2.74
C THR A 310 -17.77 11.84 4.08
N SER A 311 -17.31 10.61 4.29
CA SER A 311 -17.53 9.88 5.54
C SER A 311 -16.22 9.30 6.07
N GLY A 312 -16.01 9.43 7.37
CA GLY A 312 -14.91 8.82 8.11
C GLY A 312 -15.13 7.35 8.45
N ILE A 313 -16.33 6.79 8.22
CA ILE A 313 -16.68 5.42 8.66
C ILE A 313 -15.79 4.36 8.03
N GLY A 314 -15.48 4.46 6.73
CA GLY A 314 -14.59 3.50 6.09
C GLY A 314 -13.17 3.52 6.69
N THR A 315 -12.64 4.70 7.00
CA THR A 315 -11.34 4.88 7.66
C THR A 315 -11.40 4.44 9.11
N GLY A 316 -12.50 4.79 9.83
CA GLY A 316 -12.72 4.36 11.22
C GLY A 316 -12.86 2.83 11.34
N ALA A 317 -13.56 2.18 10.42
CA ALA A 317 -13.64 0.71 10.38
C ALA A 317 -12.27 0.07 10.17
N PHE A 318 -11.42 0.64 9.29
CA PHE A 318 -10.04 0.20 9.11
C PHE A 318 -9.18 0.41 10.36
N GLU A 319 -9.39 1.49 11.09
CA GLU A 319 -8.58 1.88 12.25
C GLU A 319 -9.01 1.18 13.54
N LEU A 320 -10.32 1.20 13.82
CA LEU A 320 -10.88 0.88 15.13
C LEU A 320 -11.76 -0.38 15.15
N GLY A 321 -12.55 -0.59 14.09
CA GLY A 321 -13.64 -1.56 14.12
C GLY A 321 -14.87 -1.05 14.88
N GLY A 322 -15.79 -1.94 15.25
CA GLY A 322 -16.95 -1.66 16.08
C GLY A 322 -18.02 -0.77 15.45
N PHE A 323 -18.82 -0.17 16.31
CA PHE A 323 -19.79 0.87 15.97
C PHE A 323 -19.12 2.23 15.97
N LEU A 324 -19.39 3.03 14.96
CA LEU A 324 -18.68 4.26 14.67
C LEU A 324 -19.64 5.39 14.29
N ILE A 325 -19.36 6.58 14.83
CA ILE A 325 -19.96 7.82 14.34
C ILE A 325 -18.83 8.79 14.04
N ASP A 326 -18.81 9.37 12.84
CA ASP A 326 -17.92 10.46 12.50
C ASP A 326 -18.62 11.82 12.59
N GLY A 327 -17.87 12.87 12.91
CA GLY A 327 -18.37 14.21 13.13
C GLY A 327 -18.50 15.07 11.85
N GLY A 328 -18.32 14.49 10.65
CA GLY A 328 -18.37 15.23 9.40
C GLY A 328 -17.28 16.29 9.27
N HIS A 329 -17.55 17.30 8.40
CA HIS A 329 -16.60 18.34 8.01
C HIS A 329 -17.13 19.73 8.32
N ASN A 330 -16.24 20.71 8.46
CA ASN A 330 -16.60 22.12 8.45
C ASN A 330 -17.06 22.50 7.04
N PHE A 331 -18.21 23.21 6.96
CA PHE A 331 -18.88 23.51 5.71
C PHE A 331 -19.07 25.03 5.50
N GLY A 332 -18.87 25.50 4.27
CA GLY A 332 -19.07 26.87 3.87
C GLY A 332 -17.84 27.50 3.19
N PRO A 333 -17.92 28.76 2.79
CA PRO A 333 -16.82 29.47 2.10
C PRO A 333 -15.51 29.42 2.92
N GLY A 334 -14.43 28.96 2.32
CA GLY A 334 -13.11 28.88 2.96
C GLY A 334 -12.97 27.78 4.02
N LYS A 335 -13.93 26.85 4.12
CA LYS A 335 -13.90 25.68 5.03
C LYS A 335 -13.43 24.42 4.29
N GLU A 336 -13.42 23.29 5.01
CA GLU A 336 -12.98 21.98 4.48
C GLU A 336 -13.80 21.54 3.26
N LYS A 337 -15.11 21.82 3.29
CA LYS A 337 -16.02 21.55 2.16
C LYS A 337 -16.88 22.78 1.86
N THR A 338 -17.12 23.00 0.58
CA THR A 338 -17.97 24.10 0.08
C THR A 338 -19.18 23.60 -0.70
N LEU A 339 -19.20 22.31 -1.04
CA LEU A 339 -20.26 21.65 -1.82
C LEU A 339 -20.60 20.29 -1.18
N PHE A 340 -21.84 19.87 -1.34
CA PHE A 340 -22.24 18.49 -1.09
C PHE A 340 -21.67 17.61 -2.18
N SER A 341 -20.86 16.62 -1.81
CA SER A 341 -20.16 15.78 -2.79
C SER A 341 -19.81 14.41 -2.23
N PRO A 342 -19.90 13.34 -3.06
CA PRO A 342 -19.49 12.00 -2.65
C PRO A 342 -17.97 11.89 -2.45
N SER A 343 -17.52 10.83 -1.77
CA SER A 343 -16.10 10.63 -1.43
C SER A 343 -15.18 10.62 -2.64
N GLY A 344 -15.64 10.12 -3.79
CA GLY A 344 -14.87 10.11 -5.04
C GLY A 344 -14.58 11.49 -5.60
N ALA A 345 -15.46 12.46 -5.36
CA ALA A 345 -15.32 13.86 -5.80
C ALA A 345 -14.68 14.77 -4.73
N SER A 346 -14.36 14.23 -3.56
CA SER A 346 -13.80 14.97 -2.41
C SER A 346 -12.36 14.52 -2.08
N SER A 347 -11.55 14.19 -3.07
CA SER A 347 -10.25 13.54 -2.91
C SER A 347 -9.18 14.36 -2.16
N GLY A 348 -9.35 15.66 -2.01
CA GLY A 348 -8.45 16.55 -1.24
C GLY A 348 -8.91 16.81 0.19
N VAL A 349 -10.09 16.33 0.58
CA VAL A 349 -10.64 16.51 1.92
C VAL A 349 -10.16 15.40 2.84
N ARG A 350 -9.69 15.76 4.04
CA ARG A 350 -9.28 14.76 5.05
C ARG A 350 -10.49 13.99 5.54
N PRO A 351 -10.36 12.68 5.84
CA PRO A 351 -11.47 11.92 6.43
C PRO A 351 -12.00 12.58 7.70
N ALA A 352 -13.32 12.60 7.85
CA ALA A 352 -13.97 13.05 9.05
C ALA A 352 -13.47 12.27 10.28
N ARG A 353 -13.39 12.92 11.42
CA ARG A 353 -12.94 12.28 12.67
C ARG A 353 -14.06 11.45 13.26
N VAL A 354 -13.73 10.23 13.66
CA VAL A 354 -14.60 9.44 14.54
C VAL A 354 -14.73 10.19 15.86
N ILE A 355 -15.97 10.43 16.27
CA ILE A 355 -16.33 11.13 17.54
C ILE A 355 -16.98 10.19 18.55
N VAL A 356 -17.54 9.06 18.07
CA VAL A 356 -18.05 7.98 18.92
C VAL A 356 -17.53 6.65 18.40
N HIS A 357 -17.03 5.82 19.30
CA HIS A 357 -16.62 4.46 19.05
C HIS A 357 -17.02 3.58 20.22
N HIS A 358 -17.72 2.49 19.94
CA HIS A 358 -18.07 1.46 20.90
C HIS A 358 -17.91 0.08 20.27
N ASP A 359 -17.58 -0.91 21.09
CA ASP A 359 -17.75 -2.29 20.69
C ASP A 359 -19.24 -2.54 20.41
N PHE A 360 -19.51 -3.19 19.27
CA PHE A 360 -20.86 -3.61 18.94
C PHE A 360 -21.14 -4.96 19.60
N PRO A 361 -22.34 -5.20 20.18
CA PRO A 361 -22.64 -6.44 20.87
C PRO A 361 -22.37 -7.69 20.03
N ALA A 362 -21.56 -8.61 20.53
CA ALA A 362 -21.07 -9.77 19.78
C ALA A 362 -22.16 -10.83 19.50
N ASP A 363 -23.19 -10.85 20.33
CA ASP A 363 -24.37 -11.70 20.20
C ASP A 363 -25.37 -11.18 19.17
N TRP A 364 -25.36 -9.90 18.82
CA TRP A 364 -26.19 -9.35 17.77
C TRP A 364 -25.67 -9.79 16.40
N LYS A 365 -26.46 -10.59 15.71
CA LYS A 365 -26.11 -11.10 14.39
C LYS A 365 -26.52 -10.14 13.29
N ILE A 366 -25.77 -10.15 12.22
CA ILE A 366 -25.98 -9.29 11.06
C ILE A 366 -26.11 -10.18 9.82
N LEU A 367 -27.24 -10.09 9.14
CA LEU A 367 -27.47 -10.73 7.85
C LEU A 367 -27.32 -9.69 6.75
N LEU A 368 -26.39 -9.92 5.83
CA LEU A 368 -26.26 -9.15 4.59
C LEU A 368 -27.04 -9.86 3.50
N VAL A 369 -27.86 -9.11 2.77
CA VAL A 369 -28.64 -9.59 1.64
C VAL A 369 -28.26 -8.75 0.41
N ILE A 370 -27.66 -9.40 -0.59
CA ILE A 370 -27.11 -8.74 -1.79
C ILE A 370 -27.81 -9.33 -3.02
N PRO A 371 -28.92 -8.74 -3.48
CA PRO A 371 -29.64 -9.23 -4.65
C PRO A 371 -28.84 -9.01 -5.93
N ASN A 372 -29.06 -9.83 -6.94
CA ASN A 372 -28.48 -9.70 -8.29
C ASN A 372 -29.21 -8.61 -9.11
N LEU A 373 -29.53 -7.50 -8.47
CA LEU A 373 -30.07 -6.32 -9.12
C LEU A 373 -28.95 -5.37 -9.58
N PRO A 374 -29.25 -4.47 -10.54
CA PRO A 374 -28.27 -3.46 -10.94
C PRO A 374 -27.75 -2.69 -9.73
N PRO A 375 -26.45 -2.33 -9.70
CA PRO A 375 -25.89 -1.55 -8.62
C PRO A 375 -26.57 -0.20 -8.51
N GLY A 376 -26.61 0.36 -7.29
CA GLY A 376 -27.08 1.71 -7.04
C GLY A 376 -26.24 2.77 -7.75
N ALA A 377 -26.48 4.05 -7.45
CA ALA A 377 -25.75 5.14 -8.05
C ALA A 377 -24.25 5.07 -7.69
N SER A 378 -23.39 5.38 -8.67
CA SER A 378 -21.94 5.48 -8.49
C SER A 378 -21.33 6.50 -9.43
N GLY A 379 -20.18 7.06 -9.07
CA GLY A 379 -19.43 8.02 -9.90
C GLY A 379 -20.19 9.32 -10.17
N GLY A 380 -20.29 9.73 -11.44
CA GLY A 380 -20.95 10.98 -11.83
C GLY A 380 -22.41 11.04 -11.44
N ARG A 381 -23.14 9.91 -11.54
CA ARG A 381 -24.56 9.84 -11.13
C ARG A 381 -24.73 10.08 -9.62
N GLU A 382 -23.82 9.59 -8.81
CA GLU A 382 -23.82 9.86 -7.36
C GLU A 382 -23.62 11.36 -7.09
N GLN A 383 -22.70 12.01 -7.80
CA GLN A 383 -22.46 13.46 -7.68
C GLN A 383 -23.70 14.28 -8.06
N ASP A 384 -24.42 13.90 -9.11
CA ASP A 384 -25.67 14.53 -9.53
C ASP A 384 -26.75 14.42 -8.43
N ILE A 385 -26.87 13.27 -7.77
CA ILE A 385 -27.81 13.07 -6.67
C ILE A 385 -27.49 14.02 -5.50
N PHE A 386 -26.22 14.11 -5.10
CA PHE A 386 -25.81 15.05 -4.04
C PHE A 386 -26.18 16.49 -4.39
N SER A 387 -25.96 16.92 -5.63
CA SER A 387 -26.21 18.30 -6.06
C SER A 387 -27.70 18.65 -6.15
N HIS A 388 -28.57 17.68 -6.48
CA HIS A 388 -30.00 17.90 -6.67
C HIS A 388 -30.83 17.65 -5.40
N CYS A 389 -30.38 16.74 -4.51
CA CYS A 389 -31.13 16.32 -3.33
C CYS A 389 -30.65 16.98 -2.03
N CYS A 390 -29.56 17.72 -2.06
CA CYS A 390 -29.12 18.51 -0.92
C CYS A 390 -29.32 20.02 -1.18
N PRO A 391 -29.64 20.82 -0.13
CA PRO A 391 -29.73 20.42 1.28
C PRO A 391 -31.03 19.66 1.61
N VAL A 392 -30.93 18.66 2.50
CA VAL A 392 -32.10 17.99 3.07
C VAL A 392 -32.79 18.86 4.13
N PRO A 393 -34.07 18.58 4.51
CA PRO A 393 -34.76 19.34 5.53
C PRO A 393 -34.02 19.33 6.88
N GLY A 394 -33.82 20.51 7.49
CA GLY A 394 -33.09 20.63 8.75
C GLY A 394 -33.81 19.97 9.95
N GLU A 395 -35.13 19.77 9.86
CA GLU A 395 -35.90 19.03 10.85
C GLU A 395 -35.55 17.54 10.85
N GLU A 396 -35.39 16.95 9.66
CA GLU A 396 -34.97 15.56 9.52
C GLU A 396 -33.54 15.37 10.06
N VAL A 397 -32.64 16.34 9.86
CA VAL A 397 -31.28 16.32 10.44
C VAL A 397 -31.34 16.32 11.97
N ARG A 398 -32.18 17.18 12.58
CA ARG A 398 -32.35 17.21 14.04
C ARG A 398 -32.89 15.90 14.59
N GLU A 399 -33.84 15.29 13.87
CA GLU A 399 -34.39 13.99 14.24
C GLU A 399 -33.35 12.88 14.14
N ILE A 400 -32.54 12.83 13.07
CA ILE A 400 -31.41 11.90 12.96
C ILE A 400 -30.45 12.04 14.14
N CYS A 401 -30.10 13.29 14.51
CA CYS A 401 -29.25 13.55 15.66
C CYS A 401 -29.89 13.06 16.98
N HIS A 402 -31.20 13.27 17.16
CA HIS A 402 -31.93 12.77 18.32
C HIS A 402 -31.94 11.25 18.39
N GLU A 403 -32.33 10.58 17.30
CA GLU A 403 -32.35 9.11 17.22
C GLU A 403 -30.96 8.52 17.46
N THR A 404 -29.91 9.16 16.93
CA THR A 404 -28.53 8.70 17.11
C THR A 404 -28.09 8.84 18.55
N LEU A 405 -28.28 10.02 19.15
CA LEU A 405 -27.76 10.35 20.48
C LEU A 405 -28.59 9.73 21.61
N MET A 406 -29.92 9.71 21.48
CA MET A 406 -30.81 9.33 22.58
C MET A 406 -31.33 7.88 22.51
N HIS A 407 -31.16 7.24 21.34
CA HIS A 407 -31.65 5.86 21.16
C HIS A 407 -30.54 4.93 20.68
N MET A 408 -29.85 5.25 19.57
CA MET A 408 -28.88 4.33 18.97
C MET A 408 -27.65 4.09 19.86
N ILE A 409 -27.01 5.16 20.36
CA ILE A 409 -25.84 5.05 21.24
C ILE A 409 -26.22 4.40 22.58
N PRO A 410 -27.28 4.84 23.31
CA PRO A 410 -27.72 4.15 24.51
C PRO A 410 -28.07 2.68 24.30
N GLY A 411 -28.76 2.36 23.19
CA GLY A 411 -29.08 0.97 22.84
C GLY A 411 -27.87 0.07 22.75
N ILE A 412 -26.75 0.57 22.20
CA ILE A 412 -25.48 -0.18 22.18
C ILE A 412 -24.86 -0.28 23.57
N VAL A 413 -24.76 0.84 24.29
CA VAL A 413 -24.09 0.91 25.60
C VAL A 413 -24.81 0.11 26.64
N GLU A 414 -26.15 0.13 26.63
CA GLU A 414 -27.03 -0.56 27.58
C GLU A 414 -27.41 -1.98 27.11
N HIS A 415 -26.96 -2.39 25.93
CA HIS A 415 -27.24 -3.69 25.30
C HIS A 415 -28.77 -3.88 25.06
N ASP A 416 -29.46 -2.79 24.69
CA ASP A 416 -30.90 -2.77 24.38
C ASP A 416 -31.08 -2.78 22.84
N LEU A 417 -31.30 -4.00 22.29
CA LEU A 417 -31.51 -4.18 20.86
C LEU A 417 -32.78 -3.47 20.33
N ASP A 418 -33.84 -3.45 21.12
CA ASP A 418 -35.10 -2.83 20.70
C ASP A 418 -34.97 -1.32 20.56
N LEU A 419 -34.24 -0.70 21.48
CA LEU A 419 -33.95 0.73 21.44
C LEU A 419 -33.07 1.08 20.23
N PHE A 420 -31.99 0.32 20.00
CA PHE A 420 -31.11 0.45 18.84
C PHE A 420 -31.86 0.24 17.53
N ALA A 421 -32.66 -0.82 17.45
CA ALA A 421 -33.37 -1.21 16.25
C ALA A 421 -34.42 -0.17 15.82
N ARG A 422 -35.15 0.42 16.77
CA ARG A 422 -36.09 1.52 16.49
C ARG A 422 -35.38 2.70 15.84
N ALA A 423 -34.25 3.11 16.39
CA ALA A 423 -33.45 4.20 15.83
C ALA A 423 -32.94 3.89 14.42
N VAL A 424 -32.38 2.68 14.19
CA VAL A 424 -31.94 2.26 12.86
C VAL A 424 -33.09 2.27 11.84
N ASN A 425 -34.24 1.68 12.19
CA ASN A 425 -35.39 1.67 11.31
C ASN A 425 -35.90 3.08 11.01
N ARG A 426 -35.92 3.98 12.02
CA ARG A 426 -36.37 5.37 11.83
C ARG A 426 -35.47 6.17 10.91
N ILE A 427 -34.14 6.04 11.05
CA ILE A 427 -33.19 6.75 10.21
C ILE A 427 -33.30 6.38 8.73
N GLN A 428 -33.79 5.16 8.40
CA GLN A 428 -34.01 4.78 7.00
C GLN A 428 -35.02 5.70 6.29
N ASP A 429 -35.93 6.33 7.03
CA ASP A 429 -36.99 7.18 6.49
C ASP A 429 -36.66 8.69 6.54
N LEU A 430 -35.42 9.06 6.95
CA LEU A 430 -35.03 10.44 7.19
C LEU A 430 -33.83 10.87 6.31
N GLY A 431 -33.76 12.17 6.07
CA GLY A 431 -32.61 12.85 5.48
C GLY A 431 -32.15 12.24 4.17
N PHE A 432 -30.86 12.13 4.02
CA PHE A 432 -30.26 11.61 2.79
C PHE A 432 -30.48 10.09 2.61
N LYS A 433 -30.69 9.33 3.69
CA LYS A 433 -31.00 7.90 3.61
C LYS A 433 -32.33 7.65 2.93
N LYS A 434 -33.35 8.45 3.20
CA LYS A 434 -34.64 8.44 2.49
C LYS A 434 -34.46 8.68 0.99
N VAL A 435 -33.55 9.61 0.60
CA VAL A 435 -33.21 9.84 -0.80
C VAL A 435 -32.55 8.60 -1.42
N GLU A 436 -31.53 8.03 -0.75
CA GLU A 436 -30.84 6.80 -1.21
C GLU A 436 -31.82 5.65 -1.45
N LEU A 437 -32.76 5.42 -0.55
CA LEU A 437 -33.80 4.39 -0.68
C LEU A 437 -34.80 4.71 -1.80
N GLY A 438 -35.24 5.96 -1.91
CA GLY A 438 -36.19 6.41 -2.96
C GLY A 438 -35.65 6.24 -4.38
N LEU A 439 -34.35 6.13 -4.55
CA LEU A 439 -33.71 5.90 -5.85
C LEU A 439 -33.52 4.42 -6.19
N GLN A 440 -33.89 3.50 -5.29
CA GLN A 440 -33.74 2.07 -5.50
C GLN A 440 -34.89 1.48 -6.34
N HIS A 441 -34.63 0.34 -6.93
CA HIS A 441 -35.68 -0.46 -7.57
C HIS A 441 -36.74 -0.85 -6.53
N LYS A 442 -38.03 -0.85 -6.92
CA LYS A 442 -39.14 -1.18 -6.01
C LYS A 442 -38.96 -2.55 -5.32
N ASP A 443 -38.34 -3.53 -6.00
CA ASP A 443 -38.11 -4.85 -5.43
C ASP A 443 -37.12 -4.82 -4.26
N MET A 444 -36.22 -3.84 -4.21
CA MET A 444 -35.34 -3.59 -3.05
C MET A 444 -36.16 -3.16 -1.82
N LEU A 445 -37.14 -2.28 -2.02
CA LEU A 445 -38.01 -1.80 -0.93
C LEU A 445 -38.92 -2.93 -0.45
N THR A 446 -39.45 -3.75 -1.37
CA THR A 446 -40.24 -4.93 -1.03
C THR A 446 -39.42 -5.97 -0.27
N LEU A 447 -38.15 -6.22 -0.71
CA LEU A 447 -37.26 -7.13 -0.02
C LEU A 447 -36.92 -6.65 1.40
N LEU A 448 -36.72 -5.35 1.59
CA LEU A 448 -36.52 -4.76 2.90
C LEU A 448 -37.71 -4.97 3.84
N GLN A 449 -38.93 -4.81 3.30
CA GLN A 449 -40.14 -5.08 4.07
C GLN A 449 -40.28 -6.56 4.42
N VAL A 450 -40.03 -7.47 3.47
CA VAL A 450 -40.01 -8.93 3.70
C VAL A 450 -39.05 -9.30 4.84
N MET A 451 -37.88 -8.70 4.88
CA MET A 451 -36.90 -8.96 5.94
C MET A 451 -37.39 -8.50 7.34
N ARG A 452 -38.09 -7.36 7.40
CA ARG A 452 -38.73 -6.86 8.64
C ARG A 452 -39.87 -7.77 9.11
N GLU A 453 -40.76 -8.16 8.19
CA GLU A 453 -41.90 -9.04 8.48
C GLU A 453 -41.45 -10.46 8.89
N ALA A 454 -40.27 -10.90 8.41
CA ALA A 454 -39.70 -12.19 8.77
C ALA A 454 -39.01 -12.20 10.15
N GLY A 455 -39.01 -11.08 10.90
CA GLY A 455 -38.53 -11.02 12.29
C GLY A 455 -37.19 -10.37 12.49
N ALA A 456 -36.67 -9.58 11.55
CA ALA A 456 -35.50 -8.75 11.81
C ALA A 456 -35.86 -7.66 12.83
N ALA A 457 -35.07 -7.49 13.89
CA ALA A 457 -35.25 -6.38 14.85
C ALA A 457 -35.14 -5.03 14.14
N CYS A 458 -34.11 -4.87 13.29
CA CYS A 458 -34.06 -3.78 12.32
C CYS A 458 -33.51 -4.27 10.97
N ALA A 459 -33.93 -3.57 9.92
CA ALA A 459 -33.39 -3.79 8.58
C ALA A 459 -33.27 -2.47 7.82
N GLY A 460 -32.24 -2.36 7.01
CA GLY A 460 -31.94 -1.17 6.24
C GLY A 460 -31.04 -1.44 5.05
N MET A 461 -30.63 -0.35 4.38
CA MET A 461 -29.72 -0.41 3.25
C MET A 461 -28.37 0.23 3.61
N SER A 462 -27.28 -0.44 3.25
CA SER A 462 -25.95 0.08 3.45
C SER A 462 -25.54 1.02 2.31
N SER A 463 -25.34 2.34 2.64
CA SER A 463 -25.00 3.35 1.64
C SER A 463 -26.01 3.32 0.48
N PHE A 464 -25.57 3.51 -0.77
CA PHE A 464 -26.41 3.42 -1.98
C PHE A 464 -26.79 1.97 -2.39
N GLY A 465 -26.58 0.97 -1.52
CA GLY A 465 -26.88 -0.40 -1.83
C GLY A 465 -25.94 -1.04 -2.87
N PRO A 466 -26.33 -2.15 -3.50
CA PRO A 466 -27.57 -2.92 -3.30
C PRO A 466 -27.60 -3.77 -2.03
N THR A 467 -26.61 -3.72 -1.15
CA THR A 467 -26.65 -4.51 0.09
C THR A 467 -27.71 -3.98 1.05
N LEU A 468 -28.67 -4.85 1.36
CA LEU A 468 -29.56 -4.72 2.51
C LEU A 468 -28.93 -5.45 3.71
N PHE A 469 -29.30 -5.04 4.91
CA PHE A 469 -28.88 -5.70 6.15
C PHE A 469 -30.08 -5.92 7.06
N ALA A 470 -30.02 -6.97 7.85
CA ALA A 470 -30.88 -7.19 8.99
C ALA A 470 -30.02 -7.43 10.23
N ILE A 471 -30.49 -6.96 11.39
CA ILE A 471 -29.83 -7.18 12.69
C ILE A 471 -30.85 -7.83 13.63
N GLY A 472 -30.39 -8.79 14.44
CA GLY A 472 -31.15 -9.50 15.44
C GLY A 472 -30.24 -10.13 16.50
N ASP A 473 -30.81 -10.58 17.59
CA ASP A 473 -30.08 -11.09 18.77
C ASP A 473 -29.70 -12.59 18.69
N TRP A 474 -30.43 -13.39 17.89
CA TRP A 474 -30.23 -14.84 17.87
C TRP A 474 -30.02 -15.39 16.48
N ASP A 475 -31.14 -15.64 15.83
CA ASP A 475 -31.21 -16.45 14.65
C ASP A 475 -31.96 -15.71 13.54
N LEU A 476 -31.22 -15.29 12.54
CA LEU A 476 -31.77 -14.67 11.35
C LEU A 476 -32.12 -15.68 10.24
N HIS A 477 -32.27 -16.99 10.56
CA HIS A 477 -32.57 -18.01 9.55
C HIS A 477 -33.92 -17.76 8.84
N GLN A 478 -34.97 -17.38 9.59
CA GLN A 478 -36.27 -17.05 8.99
C GLN A 478 -36.17 -15.85 8.05
N VAL A 479 -35.41 -14.81 8.45
CA VAL A 479 -35.13 -13.62 7.63
C VAL A 479 -34.35 -14.01 6.37
N ASN A 480 -33.32 -14.86 6.53
CA ASN A 480 -32.51 -15.36 5.43
C ASN A 480 -33.33 -16.17 4.42
N ASP A 481 -34.18 -17.09 4.89
CA ASP A 481 -35.01 -17.92 4.04
C ASP A 481 -36.05 -17.10 3.29
N ALA A 482 -36.70 -16.15 3.98
CA ALA A 482 -37.65 -15.23 3.36
C ALA A 482 -36.97 -14.34 2.30
N ALA A 483 -35.78 -13.81 2.60
CA ALA A 483 -35.02 -13.01 1.66
C ALA A 483 -34.60 -13.83 0.43
N ARG A 484 -34.07 -15.03 0.61
CA ARG A 484 -33.67 -15.94 -0.49
C ARG A 484 -34.87 -16.28 -1.39
N LYS A 485 -35.99 -16.65 -0.79
CA LYS A 485 -37.23 -16.97 -1.53
C LYS A 485 -37.71 -15.77 -2.34
N HIS A 486 -37.64 -14.56 -1.78
CA HIS A 486 -38.03 -13.34 -2.49
C HIS A 486 -37.06 -12.99 -3.64
N MET A 487 -35.76 -13.23 -3.46
CA MET A 487 -34.74 -12.93 -4.49
C MET A 487 -34.77 -13.94 -5.66
N GLU A 488 -35.23 -15.17 -5.46
CA GLU A 488 -35.21 -16.22 -6.48
C GLU A 488 -35.80 -15.77 -7.82
N PRO A 489 -37.06 -15.22 -7.88
CA PRO A 489 -37.65 -14.75 -9.13
C PRO A 489 -36.98 -13.48 -9.69
N LEU A 490 -36.16 -12.80 -8.90
CA LEU A 490 -35.41 -11.56 -9.28
C LEU A 490 -34.00 -11.84 -9.84
N GLY A 491 -33.68 -13.10 -10.13
CA GLY A 491 -32.35 -13.50 -10.59
C GLY A 491 -31.43 -13.93 -9.46
N GLY A 492 -31.94 -14.15 -8.25
CA GLY A 492 -31.21 -14.62 -7.10
C GLY A 492 -30.39 -13.52 -6.40
N GLY A 493 -29.46 -13.95 -5.57
CA GLY A 493 -28.58 -13.06 -4.80
C GLY A 493 -27.69 -13.85 -3.84
N THR A 494 -26.89 -13.13 -3.08
CA THR A 494 -26.01 -13.70 -2.04
C THR A 494 -26.47 -13.24 -0.67
N THR A 495 -26.47 -14.16 0.29
CA THR A 495 -26.70 -13.84 1.70
C THR A 495 -25.45 -14.22 2.50
N ILE A 496 -25.07 -13.37 3.46
CA ILE A 496 -23.91 -13.58 4.34
C ILE A 496 -24.37 -13.31 5.77
N LEU A 497 -24.36 -14.35 6.60
CA LEU A 497 -24.56 -14.19 8.05
C LEU A 497 -23.19 -13.87 8.67
N THR A 498 -23.12 -12.77 9.39
CA THR A 498 -21.89 -12.24 9.98
C THR A 498 -22.17 -11.61 11.35
N CYS A 499 -21.17 -11.00 11.94
CA CYS A 499 -21.26 -10.17 13.12
C CYS A 499 -20.38 -8.91 12.95
N ALA A 500 -20.45 -8.00 13.88
CA ALA A 500 -19.55 -6.88 13.91
C ALA A 500 -18.12 -7.32 14.24
N ARG A 501 -17.14 -6.62 13.67
CA ARG A 501 -15.73 -6.74 14.00
C ARG A 501 -15.32 -5.57 14.88
N ASN A 502 -15.05 -5.82 16.15
CA ASN A 502 -14.69 -4.80 17.15
C ASN A 502 -13.20 -4.43 17.12
N THR A 503 -12.48 -4.83 16.09
CA THR A 503 -11.08 -4.47 15.84
C THR A 503 -10.90 -3.99 14.43
N GLY A 504 -9.99 -3.06 14.24
CA GLY A 504 -9.65 -2.56 12.90
C GLY A 504 -8.92 -3.59 12.03
N ALA A 505 -8.27 -3.10 11.00
CA ALA A 505 -7.44 -3.92 10.13
C ALA A 505 -6.26 -4.53 10.88
N SER A 506 -5.97 -5.78 10.61
CA SER A 506 -4.76 -6.44 11.11
C SER A 506 -3.63 -6.36 10.09
N VAL A 507 -2.41 -6.15 10.59
CA VAL A 507 -1.18 -6.12 9.79
C VAL A 507 -0.23 -7.16 10.34
N ARG A 508 0.21 -8.08 9.48
CA ARG A 508 1.21 -9.08 9.84
C ARG A 508 2.42 -8.93 8.92
N CYS A 509 3.61 -8.79 9.53
CA CYS A 509 4.87 -8.84 8.81
C CYS A 509 5.40 -10.28 8.88
N MET A 510 5.64 -10.88 7.73
CA MET A 510 6.30 -12.18 7.62
C MET A 510 7.67 -11.92 7.00
N GLY A 511 8.72 -12.17 7.77
CA GLY A 511 10.11 -12.14 7.31
C GLY A 511 10.57 -13.53 6.85
N PRO A 512 11.77 -13.60 6.25
CA PRO A 512 12.43 -14.88 6.05
C PRO A 512 12.74 -15.56 7.35
#